data_e9a2ebdcc71b30bb5eb5305c314285f2
#
_entry.id   e9a2ebdcc71b30bb5eb5305c314285f2
#
_cell.length_a   1.000
_cell.length_b   1.000
_cell.length_c   1.000
_cell.angle_alpha   90.00
_cell.angle_beta   90.00
_cell.angle_gamma   90.00
#
_symmetry.space_group_name_H-M   'P 1'
#
loop_
_entity.id
_entity.type
_entity.pdbx_description
1 polymer ?
#
loop_
_entity_poly.entity_id
_entity_poly.type
_entity_poly.pdbx_seq_one_letter_code
_entity_poly.pdbx_strand_id
1 'polypeptide(L)'
;MATSLHTRTTIEQTKTTPQRTVQRYRGFSTVSTATKNFALYDFELIKQDLLNNFYVRQGERLMNPTYGTIIWDVLFEPLTEEIKNLILQNVNQIFNSDPRVQAGNIVITPYDQGLQIQCTLTYLLYNLQEALQLKFDQDNGLLLTQ
;
A
#
# COMPACT_ATOMS: atom_id res chain seq x y z
N MET A 1 -35.04 61.76 -5.31
CA MET A 1 -35.70 60.45 -5.09
C MET A 1 -34.65 59.35 -5.25
N ALA A 2 -34.26 58.75 -4.18
CA ALA A 2 -33.31 57.64 -4.25
C ALA A 2 -34.08 56.35 -4.44
N THR A 3 -33.99 55.76 -5.61
CA THR A 3 -34.46 54.37 -5.86
C THR A 3 -33.39 53.40 -5.39
N SER A 4 -33.63 52.76 -4.26
CA SER A 4 -32.78 51.67 -3.75
C SER A 4 -33.02 50.43 -4.59
N LEU A 5 -32.12 50.15 -5.51
CA LEU A 5 -32.08 48.89 -6.22
C LEU A 5 -31.48 47.83 -5.29
N HIS A 6 -32.33 47.09 -4.65
CA HIS A 6 -31.93 45.88 -3.91
C HIS A 6 -31.64 44.79 -4.94
N THR A 7 -30.38 44.67 -5.35
CA THR A 7 -29.93 43.56 -6.15
C THR A 7 -29.82 42.34 -5.20
N ARG A 8 -30.84 41.49 -5.18
CA ARG A 8 -30.76 40.20 -4.54
C ARG A 8 -29.80 39.36 -5.37
N THR A 9 -28.56 39.27 -4.93
CA THR A 9 -27.64 38.28 -5.44
C THR A 9 -28.08 36.93 -4.87
N THR A 10 -28.83 36.18 -5.66
CA THR A 10 -29.14 34.79 -5.35
C THR A 10 -27.84 34.01 -5.57
N ILE A 11 -27.16 33.69 -4.47
CA ILE A 11 -26.05 32.71 -4.53
C ILE A 11 -26.73 31.38 -4.76
N GLU A 12 -26.75 30.92 -6.02
CA GLU A 12 -27.04 29.53 -6.31
C GLU A 12 -25.93 28.70 -5.68
N GLN A 13 -26.25 28.14 -4.50
CA GLN A 13 -25.46 27.05 -3.97
C GLN A 13 -25.57 25.88 -4.95
N THR A 14 -24.56 25.76 -5.81
CA THR A 14 -24.37 24.56 -6.60
C THR A 14 -24.23 23.42 -5.60
N LYS A 15 -25.30 22.67 -5.39
CA LYS A 15 -25.25 21.39 -4.70
C LYS A 15 -24.33 20.52 -5.55
N THR A 16 -23.06 20.45 -5.14
CA THR A 16 -22.12 19.46 -5.66
C THR A 16 -22.69 18.11 -5.23
N THR A 17 -23.39 17.45 -6.13
CA THR A 17 -23.84 16.07 -5.94
C THR A 17 -22.57 15.28 -5.62
N PRO A 18 -22.49 14.56 -4.48
CA PRO A 18 -21.33 13.77 -4.19
C PRO A 18 -21.17 12.77 -5.35
N GLN A 19 -20.08 12.92 -6.09
CA GLN A 19 -19.76 12.04 -7.19
C GLN A 19 -19.58 10.64 -6.59
N ARG A 20 -20.53 9.76 -6.87
CA ARG A 20 -20.52 8.38 -6.41
C ARG A 20 -19.34 7.69 -7.07
N THR A 21 -18.23 7.58 -6.36
CA THR A 21 -17.07 6.85 -6.81
C THR A 21 -17.49 5.40 -7.02
N VAL A 22 -17.45 4.94 -8.26
CA VAL A 22 -17.77 3.54 -8.59
C VAL A 22 -16.65 2.69 -8.03
N GLN A 23 -16.94 1.91 -7.00
CA GLN A 23 -16.01 0.94 -6.43
C GLN A 23 -15.87 -0.24 -7.39
N ARG A 24 -14.65 -0.48 -7.88
CA ARG A 24 -14.35 -1.53 -8.88
C ARG A 24 -13.93 -2.85 -8.24
N TYR A 25 -13.23 -2.77 -7.11
CA TYR A 25 -12.74 -3.94 -6.39
C TYR A 25 -13.34 -3.98 -5.00
N ARG A 26 -13.75 -5.17 -4.58
CA ARG A 26 -14.28 -5.41 -3.24
C ARG A 26 -13.63 -6.66 -2.66
N GLY A 27 -13.17 -6.57 -1.43
CA GLY A 27 -12.61 -7.68 -0.69
C GLY A 27 -12.81 -7.53 0.81
N PHE A 28 -12.15 -8.39 1.58
CA PHE A 28 -12.25 -8.41 3.03
C PHE A 28 -10.87 -8.20 3.65
N SER A 29 -10.83 -7.42 4.73
CA SER A 29 -9.62 -7.31 5.55
C SER A 29 -9.41 -8.58 6.36
N THR A 30 -8.21 -9.14 6.29
CA THR A 30 -7.79 -10.29 7.10
C THR A 30 -7.05 -9.88 8.37
N VAL A 31 -6.64 -8.63 8.47
CA VAL A 31 -5.74 -8.13 9.53
C VAL A 31 -6.45 -7.22 10.53
N SER A 32 -7.43 -6.42 10.10
CA SER A 32 -8.09 -5.47 10.97
C SER A 32 -9.37 -6.04 11.57
N THR A 33 -9.28 -6.50 12.80
CA THR A 33 -10.45 -6.90 13.61
C THR A 33 -11.04 -5.72 14.41
N ALA A 34 -10.37 -4.57 14.41
CA ALA A 34 -10.73 -3.43 15.25
C ALA A 34 -11.84 -2.55 14.68
N THR A 35 -12.07 -2.57 13.38
CA THR A 35 -13.13 -1.81 12.73
C THR A 35 -14.26 -2.73 12.29
N LYS A 36 -15.50 -2.34 12.57
CA LYS A 36 -16.72 -3.09 12.19
C LYS A 36 -16.90 -3.29 10.68
N ASN A 37 -16.10 -2.64 9.85
CA ASN A 37 -16.10 -2.78 8.41
C ASN A 37 -14.95 -3.69 7.95
N PHE A 38 -15.23 -4.96 7.80
CA PHE A 38 -14.31 -5.93 7.22
C PHE A 38 -14.13 -5.79 5.70
N ALA A 39 -14.95 -4.97 5.05
CA ALA A 39 -14.91 -4.78 3.61
C ALA A 39 -13.85 -3.73 3.23
N LEU A 40 -12.94 -4.13 2.34
CA LEU A 40 -11.95 -3.25 1.73
C LEU A 40 -12.33 -3.00 0.27
N TYR A 41 -12.03 -1.81 -0.20
CA TYR A 41 -12.35 -1.37 -1.55
C TYR A 41 -11.13 -0.79 -2.25
N ASP A 42 -11.06 -1.02 -3.55
CA ASP A 42 -10.13 -0.37 -4.47
C ASP A 42 -8.68 -0.36 -4.00
N PHE A 43 -8.07 0.80 -3.78
CA PHE A 43 -6.66 0.92 -3.42
C PHE A 43 -6.32 0.35 -2.04
N GLU A 44 -7.23 0.41 -1.08
CA GLU A 44 -7.03 -0.20 0.24
C GLU A 44 -6.96 -1.73 0.14
N LEU A 45 -7.79 -2.32 -0.71
CA LEU A 45 -7.75 -3.75 -0.99
C LEU A 45 -6.44 -4.14 -1.68
N ILE A 46 -6.03 -3.40 -2.70
CA ILE A 46 -4.79 -3.66 -3.44
C ILE A 46 -3.58 -3.58 -2.50
N LYS A 47 -3.54 -2.55 -1.65
CA LYS A 47 -2.51 -2.39 -0.63
C LYS A 47 -2.47 -3.56 0.34
N GLN A 48 -3.64 -4.01 0.80
CA GLN A 48 -3.73 -5.17 1.70
C GLN A 48 -3.27 -6.46 1.03
N ASP A 49 -3.58 -6.68 -0.23
CA ASP A 49 -3.12 -7.83 -1.00
C ASP A 49 -1.59 -7.86 -1.12
N LEU A 50 -0.98 -6.71 -1.37
CA LEU A 50 0.48 -6.57 -1.40
C LEU A 50 1.10 -6.83 -0.02
N LEU A 51 0.52 -6.27 1.04
CA LEU A 51 0.98 -6.49 2.41
C LEU A 51 0.90 -7.96 2.80
N ASN A 52 -0.16 -8.65 2.42
CA ASN A 52 -0.31 -10.09 2.67
C ASN A 52 0.83 -10.90 2.01
N ASN A 53 1.31 -10.47 0.85
CA ASN A 53 2.46 -11.08 0.20
C ASN A 53 3.75 -10.91 1.04
N PHE A 54 3.96 -9.72 1.62
CA PHE A 54 5.10 -9.46 2.50
C PHE A 54 5.02 -10.15 3.88
N TYR A 55 3.82 -10.49 4.35
CA TYR A 55 3.64 -11.24 5.60
C TYR A 55 4.03 -12.72 5.46
N VAL A 56 3.93 -13.28 4.26
CA VAL A 56 4.20 -14.69 4.00
C VAL A 56 5.66 -14.89 3.66
N ARG A 57 6.31 -15.87 4.30
CA ARG A 57 7.65 -16.31 3.94
C ARG A 57 7.59 -17.09 2.64
N GLN A 58 8.54 -16.86 1.72
CA GLN A 58 8.62 -17.60 0.47
C GLN A 58 8.81 -19.10 0.76
N GLY A 59 8.03 -19.94 0.07
CA GLY A 59 8.03 -21.39 0.27
C GLY A 59 6.99 -21.92 1.27
N GLU A 60 6.33 -21.06 2.07
CA GLU A 60 5.29 -21.51 3.01
C GLU A 60 4.01 -22.00 2.32
N ARG A 61 3.69 -21.46 1.15
CA ARG A 61 2.52 -21.88 0.38
C ARG A 61 2.86 -23.09 -0.50
N LEU A 62 2.32 -24.25 -0.14
CA LEU A 62 2.55 -25.50 -0.87
C LEU A 62 2.13 -25.45 -2.34
N MET A 63 1.02 -24.76 -2.63
CA MET A 63 0.47 -24.65 -4.00
C MET A 63 1.11 -23.51 -4.81
N ASN A 64 1.82 -22.60 -4.16
CA ASN A 64 2.51 -21.48 -4.80
C ASN A 64 3.78 -21.12 -4.02
N PRO A 65 4.87 -21.89 -4.18
CA PRO A 65 6.09 -21.70 -3.39
C PRO A 65 6.84 -20.42 -3.73
N THR A 66 6.56 -19.78 -4.84
CA THR A 66 7.14 -18.48 -5.22
C THR A 66 6.45 -17.27 -4.59
N TYR A 67 5.29 -17.49 -3.98
CA TYR A 67 4.56 -16.45 -3.26
C TYR A 67 5.24 -16.14 -1.92
N GLY A 68 5.29 -14.88 -1.55
CA GLY A 68 5.90 -14.43 -0.31
C GLY A 68 7.25 -13.76 -0.50
N THR A 69 7.84 -13.37 0.61
CA THR A 69 9.12 -12.65 0.63
C THR A 69 10.25 -13.48 1.24
N ILE A 70 11.47 -13.26 0.73
CA ILE A 70 12.71 -13.82 1.29
C ILE A 70 13.24 -13.00 2.48
N ILE A 71 12.67 -11.83 2.75
CA ILE A 71 13.18 -10.89 3.77
C ILE A 71 13.26 -11.57 5.13
N TRP A 72 12.26 -12.39 5.50
CA TRP A 72 12.23 -13.10 6.77
C TRP A 72 13.39 -14.08 6.95
N ASP A 73 13.94 -14.63 5.86
CA ASP A 73 15.07 -15.55 5.91
C ASP A 73 16.39 -14.82 6.12
N VAL A 74 16.53 -13.64 5.55
CA VAL A 74 17.77 -12.85 5.57
C VAL A 74 17.79 -11.75 6.65
N LEU A 75 16.70 -11.60 7.40
CA LEU A 75 16.56 -10.52 8.39
C LEU A 75 17.63 -10.58 9.50
N PHE A 76 18.12 -11.78 9.81
CA PHE A 76 19.15 -12.02 10.83
C PHE A 76 20.57 -12.09 10.27
N GLU A 77 20.71 -11.96 8.94
CA GLU A 77 22.01 -11.96 8.29
C GLU A 77 22.57 -10.55 8.15
N PRO A 78 23.90 -10.37 8.13
CA PRO A 78 24.49 -9.08 7.86
C PRO A 78 24.11 -8.62 6.43
N LEU A 79 23.61 -7.40 6.31
CA LEU A 79 23.16 -6.85 5.03
C LEU A 79 24.36 -6.52 4.12
N THR A 80 24.77 -7.51 3.34
CA THR A 80 25.75 -7.31 2.25
C THR A 80 25.08 -6.72 1.02
N GLU A 81 25.86 -6.19 0.08
CA GLU A 81 25.32 -5.67 -1.19
C GLU A 81 24.64 -6.79 -2.01
N GLU A 82 25.11 -8.03 -1.90
CA GLU A 82 24.48 -9.18 -2.56
C GLU A 82 23.08 -9.47 -1.98
N ILE A 83 22.95 -9.51 -0.65
CA ILE A 83 21.67 -9.71 0.04
C ILE A 83 20.72 -8.55 -0.26
N LYS A 84 21.21 -7.32 -0.25
CA LYS A 84 20.42 -6.14 -0.61
C LYS A 84 19.85 -6.24 -2.03
N ASN A 85 20.66 -6.69 -2.99
CA ASN A 85 20.22 -6.90 -4.37
C ASN A 85 19.18 -8.03 -4.48
N LEU A 86 19.34 -9.12 -3.73
CA LEU A 86 18.36 -10.20 -3.67
C LEU A 86 17.01 -9.72 -3.11
N ILE A 87 17.05 -8.95 -2.03
CA ILE A 87 15.84 -8.33 -1.46
C ILE A 87 15.18 -7.41 -2.48
N LEU A 88 15.96 -6.56 -3.15
CA LEU A 88 15.45 -5.64 -4.17
C LEU A 88 14.77 -6.37 -5.32
N GLN A 89 15.35 -7.46 -5.81
CA GLN A 89 14.76 -8.31 -6.84
C GLN A 89 13.45 -8.95 -6.37
N ASN A 90 13.43 -9.49 -5.15
CA ASN A 90 12.22 -10.10 -4.58
C ASN A 90 11.10 -9.07 -4.37
N VAL A 91 11.41 -7.89 -3.85
CA VAL A 91 10.46 -6.80 -3.67
C VAL A 91 9.88 -6.33 -5.01
N ASN A 92 10.72 -6.18 -6.04
CA ASN A 92 10.26 -5.86 -7.40
C ASN A 92 9.36 -6.97 -7.96
N GLN A 93 9.70 -8.23 -7.72
CA GLN A 93 8.86 -9.37 -8.16
C GLN A 93 7.49 -9.34 -7.50
N ILE A 94 7.41 -9.03 -6.21
CA ILE A 94 6.15 -8.92 -5.46
C ILE A 94 5.29 -7.80 -6.05
N PHE A 95 5.83 -6.60 -6.26
CA PHE A 95 5.09 -5.49 -6.84
C PHE A 95 4.65 -5.76 -8.28
N ASN A 96 5.52 -6.36 -9.09
CA ASN A 96 5.20 -6.70 -10.48
C ASN A 96 4.21 -7.87 -10.62
N SER A 97 3.98 -8.64 -9.56
CA SER A 97 2.98 -9.72 -9.56
C SER A 97 1.54 -9.19 -9.60
N ASP A 98 1.33 -7.94 -9.17
CA ASP A 98 0.03 -7.30 -9.20
C ASP A 98 -0.04 -6.25 -10.33
N PRO A 99 -0.83 -6.49 -11.40
CA PRO A 99 -0.91 -5.58 -12.54
C PRO A 99 -1.64 -4.26 -12.24
N ARG A 100 -2.24 -4.12 -11.06
CA ARG A 100 -3.00 -2.94 -10.64
C ARG A 100 -2.12 -1.83 -10.10
N VAL A 101 -0.87 -2.13 -9.74
CA VAL A 101 0.08 -1.21 -9.13
C VAL A 101 1.41 -1.21 -9.86
N GLN A 102 2.12 -0.12 -9.70
CA GLN A 102 3.51 0.03 -10.11
C GLN A 102 4.29 0.61 -8.94
N ALA A 103 5.41 0.00 -8.59
CA ALA A 103 6.31 0.53 -7.58
C ALA A 103 7.48 1.28 -8.23
N GLY A 104 7.85 2.40 -7.61
CA GLY A 104 9.02 3.19 -7.99
C GLY A 104 9.83 3.59 -6.76
N ASN A 105 11.07 4.03 -6.99
CA ASN A 105 11.95 4.57 -5.95
C ASN A 105 12.09 3.64 -4.74
N ILE A 106 12.36 2.35 -4.97
CA ILE A 106 12.54 1.38 -3.89
C ILE A 106 13.90 1.62 -3.23
N VAL A 107 13.87 1.97 -1.94
CA VAL A 107 15.06 2.19 -1.10
C VAL A 107 15.02 1.23 0.07
N ILE A 108 16.12 0.52 0.28
CA ILE A 108 16.30 -0.43 1.38
C ILE A 108 17.30 0.15 2.35
N THR A 109 16.90 0.34 3.59
CA THR A 109 17.74 0.91 4.66
C THR A 109 17.77 -0.04 5.84
N PRO A 110 18.95 -0.51 6.27
CA PRO A 110 19.06 -1.30 7.49
C PRO A 110 18.92 -0.41 8.72
N TYR A 111 18.44 -0.99 9.81
CA TYR A 111 18.49 -0.41 11.14
C TYR A 111 18.82 -1.51 12.18
N ASP A 112 19.06 -1.14 13.43
CA ASP A 112 19.61 -2.04 14.44
C ASP A 112 18.82 -3.35 14.66
N GLN A 113 17.50 -3.31 14.48
CA GLN A 113 16.63 -4.45 14.72
C GLN A 113 15.96 -4.99 13.45
N GLY A 114 16.41 -4.58 12.28
CA GLY A 114 15.78 -5.06 11.05
C GLY A 114 16.08 -4.25 9.80
N LEU A 115 15.09 -4.21 8.94
CA LEU A 115 15.17 -3.65 7.61
C LEU A 115 13.95 -2.77 7.32
N GLN A 116 14.21 -1.61 6.73
CA GLN A 116 13.17 -0.70 6.26
C GLN A 116 13.18 -0.62 4.74
N ILE A 117 12.00 -0.77 4.14
CA ILE A 117 11.80 -0.59 2.71
C ILE A 117 10.89 0.60 2.50
N GLN A 118 11.34 1.56 1.70
CA GLN A 118 10.55 2.70 1.26
C GLN A 118 10.32 2.60 -0.23
N CYS A 119 9.10 2.83 -0.67
CA CYS A 119 8.79 2.89 -2.09
C CYS A 119 7.60 3.81 -2.35
N THR A 120 7.44 4.20 -3.60
CA THR A 120 6.27 4.94 -4.08
C THR A 120 5.40 3.98 -4.87
N LEU A 121 4.16 3.77 -4.42
CA LEU A 121 3.15 3.00 -5.13
C LEU A 121 2.31 3.91 -6.01
N THR A 122 2.14 3.52 -7.27
CA THR A 122 1.20 4.16 -8.20
C THR A 122 0.09 3.18 -8.50
N TYR A 123 -1.14 3.54 -8.15
CA TYR A 123 -2.33 2.76 -8.46
C TYR A 123 -2.82 3.14 -9.87
N LEU A 124 -2.61 2.26 -10.85
CA LEU A 124 -2.77 2.57 -12.27
C LEU A 124 -4.19 2.98 -12.65
N LEU A 125 -5.21 2.37 -12.04
CA LEU A 125 -6.61 2.67 -12.34
C LEU A 125 -7.08 4.04 -11.86
N TYR A 126 -6.44 4.55 -10.80
CA TYR A 126 -6.85 5.79 -10.14
C TYR A 126 -5.85 6.91 -10.37
N ASN A 127 -4.70 6.61 -10.97
CA ASN A 127 -3.56 7.51 -11.10
C ASN A 127 -3.18 8.19 -9.77
N LEU A 128 -3.32 7.42 -8.68
CA LEU A 128 -3.02 7.84 -7.33
C LEU A 128 -1.64 7.32 -6.93
N GLN A 129 -0.84 8.19 -6.32
CA GLN A 129 0.47 7.83 -5.77
C GLN A 129 0.44 7.89 -4.25
N GLU A 130 1.05 6.89 -3.63
CA GLU A 130 1.21 6.79 -2.19
C GLU A 130 2.64 6.38 -1.84
N ALA A 131 3.23 7.03 -0.85
CA ALA A 131 4.48 6.58 -0.26
C ALA A 131 4.20 5.44 0.72
N LEU A 132 4.85 4.30 0.51
CA LEU A 132 4.75 3.13 1.37
C LEU A 132 6.08 2.92 2.09
N GLN A 133 6.00 2.75 3.40
CA GLN A 133 7.14 2.42 4.24
C GLN A 133 6.86 1.15 5.03
N LEU A 134 7.63 0.13 4.77
CA LEU A 134 7.56 -1.18 5.43
C LEU A 134 8.76 -1.34 6.34
N LYS A 135 8.55 -1.67 7.60
CA LYS A 135 9.60 -2.03 8.56
C LYS A 135 9.47 -3.50 8.91
N PHE A 136 10.51 -4.24 8.64
CA PHE A 136 10.66 -5.63 9.03
C PHE A 136 11.52 -5.67 10.29
N ASP A 137 10.89 -5.93 11.41
CA ASP A 137 11.52 -5.96 12.73
C ASP A 137 11.64 -7.39 13.22
N GLN A 138 12.77 -7.71 13.87
CA GLN A 138 13.05 -9.06 14.38
C GLN A 138 12.10 -9.44 15.51
N ASP A 139 11.68 -8.47 16.32
CA ASP A 139 10.84 -8.70 17.50
C ASP A 139 9.36 -8.46 17.21
N ASN A 140 9.04 -7.45 16.43
CA ASN A 140 7.68 -6.97 16.21
C ASN A 140 7.06 -7.41 14.86
N GLY A 141 7.85 -8.05 14.00
CA GLY A 141 7.40 -8.46 12.68
C GLY A 141 7.30 -7.32 11.68
N LEU A 142 6.31 -7.36 10.80
CA LEU A 142 6.10 -6.32 9.79
C LEU A 142 5.26 -5.16 10.35
N LEU A 143 5.85 -3.99 10.35
CA LEU A 143 5.22 -2.73 10.74
C LEU A 143 5.02 -1.85 9.51
N LEU A 144 3.81 -1.34 9.35
CA LEU A 144 3.49 -0.33 8.35
C LEU A 144 3.60 1.06 8.96
N THR A 145 4.45 1.90 8.38
CA THR A 145 4.55 3.31 8.76
C THR A 145 4.03 4.15 7.60
N GLN A 146 3.04 4.94 7.89
CA GLN A 146 2.50 5.94 6.95
C GLN A 146 3.19 7.28 7.16
#